data_4d232d9fffcb1dbc34aa1feb6693c85a
#
_entry.id   4d232d9fffcb1dbc34aa1feb6693c85a
#
_cell.length_a   1.000
_cell.length_b   1.000
_cell.length_c   1.000
_cell.angle_alpha   90.00
_cell.angle_beta   90.00
_cell.angle_gamma   90.00
#
_symmetry.space_group_name_H-M   'P 1'
#
loop_
_entity.id
_entity.type
_entity.pdbx_description
1 polymer ?
#
loop_
_entity_poly.entity_id
_entity_poly.type
_entity_poly.pdbx_seq_one_letter_code
_entity_poly.pdbx_strand_id
1 'polypeptide(L)'
;MRSFVSNGVVWGVVRLPAGDPRLFADGAERLATTDPVTRTISINDAVARPLLDKVVLHEVTHAITMSWGLLPDLRKALETHEQTALEEWGAQLVENHAIEAIMASNSILGRPVCVRGDCIYGLGDD
;
A
#
# COMPACT_ATOMS: atom_id res chain seq x y z
N MET A 1 -11.85 -3.80 11.50
CA MET A 1 -10.55 -3.15 11.28
C MET A 1 -9.44 -4.18 11.33
N ARG A 2 -8.48 -4.08 10.44
CA ARG A 2 -7.29 -4.92 10.42
C ARG A 2 -6.07 -4.08 10.72
N SER A 3 -4.95 -4.73 10.98
CA SER A 3 -3.70 -4.03 11.24
C SER A 3 -2.51 -4.85 10.76
N PHE A 4 -1.39 -4.18 10.57
CA PHE A 4 -0.11 -4.81 10.30
C PHE A 4 1.01 -3.97 10.92
N VAL A 5 2.20 -4.54 11.00
CA VAL A 5 3.37 -3.87 11.57
C VAL A 5 4.45 -3.78 10.50
N SER A 6 5.05 -2.61 10.36
CA SER A 6 6.20 -2.38 9.48
C SER A 6 7.24 -1.58 10.23
N ASN A 7 8.45 -2.12 10.34
CA ASN A 7 9.56 -1.52 11.09
C ASN A 7 9.14 -1.05 12.50
N GLY A 8 8.36 -1.88 13.22
CA GLY A 8 7.89 -1.55 14.56
C GLY A 8 6.73 -0.56 14.59
N VAL A 9 6.28 -0.06 13.46
CA VAL A 9 5.16 0.87 13.37
C VAL A 9 3.87 0.09 13.09
N VAL A 10 2.88 0.28 13.94
CA VAL A 10 1.57 -0.38 13.79
C VAL A 10 0.68 0.49 12.90
N TRP A 11 0.17 -0.11 11.83
CA TRP A 11 -0.77 0.52 10.91
C TRP A 11 -2.15 -0.10 11.05
N GLY A 12 -3.16 0.74 11.19
CA GLY A 12 -4.56 0.31 11.15
C GLY A 12 -5.10 0.38 9.73
N VAL A 13 -6.02 -0.51 9.40
CA VAL A 13 -6.68 -0.52 8.10
C VAL A 13 -8.18 -0.53 8.32
N VAL A 14 -8.87 0.46 7.75
CA VAL A 14 -10.33 0.59 7.87
C VAL A 14 -10.97 0.67 6.49
N ARG A 15 -12.17 0.14 6.38
CA ARG A 15 -13.01 0.32 5.20
C ARG A 15 -14.06 1.37 5.52
N LEU A 16 -14.21 2.34 4.63
CA LEU A 16 -15.09 3.48 4.83
C LEU A 16 -16.10 3.58 3.69
N PRO A 17 -17.34 4.02 3.99
CA PRO A 17 -18.31 4.24 2.93
C PRO A 17 -17.86 5.35 1.98
N ALA A 18 -18.23 5.24 0.71
CA ALA A 18 -17.98 6.29 -0.27
C ALA A 18 -18.50 7.63 0.26
N GLY A 19 -17.75 8.69 0.04
CA GLY A 19 -18.09 10.03 0.53
C GLY A 19 -17.54 10.35 1.92
N ASP A 20 -16.96 9.37 2.64
CA ASP A 20 -16.37 9.67 3.94
C ASP A 20 -15.22 10.68 3.79
N PRO A 21 -15.18 11.75 4.61
CA PRO A 21 -14.15 12.79 4.50
C PRO A 21 -12.70 12.27 4.52
N ARG A 22 -12.44 11.16 5.20
CA ARG A 22 -11.11 10.56 5.29
C ARG A 22 -10.61 9.99 3.96
N LEU A 23 -11.49 9.82 2.97
CA LEU A 23 -11.11 9.36 1.64
C LEU A 23 -10.73 10.49 0.70
N PHE A 24 -10.84 11.74 1.13
CA PHE A 24 -10.55 12.89 0.28
C PHE A 24 -9.12 13.36 0.48
N ALA A 25 -8.43 13.60 -0.63
CA ALA A 25 -7.11 14.22 -0.66
C ALA A 25 -7.06 15.20 -1.84
N ASP A 26 -6.52 16.39 -1.63
CA ASP A 26 -6.41 17.42 -2.66
C ASP A 26 -7.77 17.75 -3.31
N GLY A 27 -8.85 17.72 -2.54
CA GLY A 27 -10.19 18.05 -3.01
C GLY A 27 -10.89 16.97 -3.82
N ALA A 28 -10.30 15.77 -3.92
CA ALA A 28 -10.90 14.67 -4.68
C ALA A 28 -11.03 13.42 -3.81
N GLU A 29 -12.11 12.68 -4.01
CA GLU A 29 -12.29 11.38 -3.39
C GLU A 29 -11.34 10.36 -3.99
N ARG A 30 -10.67 9.62 -3.12
CA ARG A 30 -9.70 8.58 -3.50
C ARG A 30 -10.29 7.19 -3.27
N LEU A 31 -9.72 6.21 -3.97
CA LEU A 31 -10.03 4.80 -3.71
C LEU A 31 -9.49 4.36 -2.35
N ALA A 32 -8.40 4.95 -1.93
CA ALA A 32 -7.81 4.75 -0.60
C ALA A 32 -6.86 5.89 -0.28
N THR A 33 -6.57 6.05 1.01
CA THR A 33 -5.60 7.04 1.51
C THR A 33 -4.73 6.39 2.58
N THR A 34 -3.49 6.86 2.70
CA THR A 34 -2.56 6.47 3.76
C THR A 34 -2.19 7.71 4.56
N ASP A 35 -2.55 7.74 5.83
CA ASP A 35 -2.29 8.86 6.72
C ASP A 35 -1.14 8.53 7.67
N PRO A 36 0.03 9.17 7.53
CA PRO A 36 1.18 8.90 8.39
C PRO A 36 0.99 9.43 9.82
N VAL A 37 0.12 10.40 10.04
CA VAL A 37 -0.11 10.97 11.37
C VAL A 37 -0.89 9.99 12.23
N THR A 38 -1.99 9.48 11.72
CA THR A 38 -2.83 8.50 12.41
C THR A 38 -2.38 7.07 12.19
N ARG A 39 -1.43 6.85 11.27
CA ARG A 39 -0.95 5.52 10.86
C ARG A 39 -2.10 4.62 10.44
N THR A 40 -2.94 5.17 9.57
CA THR A 40 -4.16 4.50 9.12
C THR A 40 -4.24 4.49 7.60
N ILE A 41 -4.54 3.33 7.06
CA ILE A 41 -4.94 3.16 5.67
C ILE A 41 -6.47 3.10 5.64
N SER A 42 -7.08 4.00 4.89
CA SER A 42 -8.54 4.05 4.68
C SER A 42 -8.86 3.60 3.28
N ILE A 43 -9.73 2.60 3.13
CA ILE A 43 -10.09 2.00 1.85
C ILE A 43 -11.56 2.26 1.58
N ASN A 44 -11.86 2.82 0.41
CA ASN A 44 -13.22 3.03 -0.04
C ASN A 44 -13.95 1.69 -0.20
N ASP A 45 -15.09 1.56 0.45
CA ASP A 45 -15.87 0.33 0.48
C ASP A 45 -16.40 -0.06 -0.90
N ALA A 46 -16.49 0.89 -1.83
CA ALA A 46 -16.92 0.64 -3.19
C ALA A 46 -15.88 -0.11 -4.02
N VAL A 47 -14.62 -0.18 -3.55
CA VAL A 47 -13.56 -0.87 -4.28
C VAL A 47 -13.70 -2.38 -4.10
N ALA A 48 -13.81 -3.10 -5.21
CA ALA A 48 -13.96 -4.54 -5.24
C ALA A 48 -12.82 -5.18 -6.04
N ARG A 49 -12.74 -6.50 -6.02
CA ARG A 49 -11.80 -7.25 -6.86
C ARG A 49 -12.05 -7.00 -8.35
N PRO A 50 -11.02 -7.02 -9.19
CA PRO A 50 -9.60 -7.22 -8.84
C PRO A 50 -8.89 -5.94 -8.41
N LEU A 51 -9.53 -4.80 -8.52
CA LEU A 51 -8.94 -3.50 -8.20
C LEU A 51 -8.54 -3.40 -6.72
N LEU A 52 -9.29 -4.03 -5.83
CA LEU A 52 -9.01 -4.01 -4.40
C LEU A 52 -7.59 -4.47 -4.08
N ASP A 53 -7.13 -5.53 -4.72
CA ASP A 53 -5.78 -6.07 -4.49
C ASP A 53 -4.70 -5.05 -4.85
N LYS A 54 -4.86 -4.37 -5.99
CA LYS A 54 -3.94 -3.31 -6.41
C LYS A 54 -3.94 -2.14 -5.43
N VAL A 55 -5.12 -1.72 -4.98
CA VAL A 55 -5.26 -0.61 -4.05
C VAL A 55 -4.60 -0.95 -2.71
N VAL A 56 -4.84 -2.13 -2.17
CA VAL A 56 -4.24 -2.58 -0.91
C VAL A 56 -2.72 -2.61 -1.02
N LEU A 57 -2.19 -3.23 -2.06
CA LEU A 57 -0.73 -3.30 -2.25
C LEU A 57 -0.11 -1.91 -2.40
N HIS A 58 -0.77 -1.02 -3.13
CA HIS A 58 -0.33 0.36 -3.32
C HIS A 58 -0.24 1.10 -1.97
N GLU A 59 -1.27 1.03 -1.16
CA GLU A 59 -1.31 1.74 0.12
C GLU A 59 -0.36 1.12 1.15
N VAL A 60 -0.25 -0.20 1.18
CA VAL A 60 0.74 -0.89 2.01
C VAL A 60 2.16 -0.45 1.65
N THR A 61 2.46 -0.27 0.36
CA THR A 61 3.76 0.21 -0.09
C THR A 61 4.04 1.62 0.44
N HIS A 62 3.06 2.52 0.42
CA HIS A 62 3.20 3.83 1.06
C HIS A 62 3.54 3.71 2.55
N ALA A 63 2.81 2.87 3.27
CA ALA A 63 3.03 2.68 4.70
C ALA A 63 4.44 2.13 5.01
N ILE A 64 4.91 1.17 4.23
CA ILE A 64 6.26 0.62 4.35
C ILE A 64 7.30 1.71 4.07
N THR A 65 7.13 2.46 3.00
CA THR A 65 8.03 3.56 2.64
C THR A 65 8.15 4.58 3.77
N MET A 66 7.04 4.93 4.40
CA MET A 66 7.01 5.85 5.54
C MET A 66 7.65 5.23 6.78
N SER A 67 7.32 3.96 7.08
CA SER A 67 7.80 3.26 8.28
C SER A 67 9.31 3.06 8.29
N TRP A 68 9.91 2.86 7.13
CA TRP A 68 11.35 2.64 6.97
C TRP A 68 12.11 3.91 6.61
N GLY A 69 11.44 5.04 6.44
CA GLY A 69 12.08 6.30 6.10
C GLY A 69 12.78 6.28 4.74
N LEU A 70 12.17 5.69 3.73
CA LEU A 70 12.81 5.48 2.43
C LEU A 70 12.77 6.70 1.50
N LEU A 71 11.95 7.71 1.80
CA LEU A 71 11.80 8.89 0.95
C LEU A 71 13.06 9.75 0.83
N PRO A 72 13.87 9.95 1.90
CA PRO A 72 15.11 10.70 1.76
C PRO A 72 16.07 10.10 0.73
N ASP A 73 16.19 8.79 0.68
CA ASP A 73 17.05 8.10 -0.28
C ASP A 73 16.53 8.27 -1.71
N LEU A 74 15.20 8.21 -1.89
CA LEU A 74 14.59 8.48 -3.18
C LEU A 74 14.86 9.92 -3.63
N ARG A 75 14.74 10.90 -2.74
CA ARG A 75 15.05 12.31 -3.05
C ARG A 75 16.48 12.49 -3.50
N LYS A 76 17.43 11.83 -2.84
CA LYS A 76 18.83 11.87 -3.25
C LYS A 76 19.00 11.31 -4.66
N ALA A 77 18.37 10.18 -4.96
CA ALA A 77 18.44 9.57 -6.29
C ALA A 77 17.86 10.51 -7.36
N LEU A 78 16.76 11.19 -7.06
CA LEU A 78 16.15 12.16 -7.96
C LEU A 78 17.04 13.39 -8.17
N GLU A 79 17.70 13.87 -7.14
CA GLU A 79 18.58 15.05 -7.21
C GLU A 79 19.81 14.81 -8.09
N THR A 80 20.31 13.58 -8.15
CA THR A 80 21.46 13.23 -8.98
C THR A 80 21.12 13.22 -10.46
N HIS A 81 19.84 13.10 -10.82
CA HIS A 81 19.38 12.90 -12.19
C HIS A 81 20.02 11.69 -12.88
N GLU A 82 20.55 10.75 -12.10
CA GLU A 82 21.15 9.54 -12.61
C GLU A 82 20.11 8.42 -12.66
N GLN A 83 19.87 7.90 -13.86
CA GLN A 83 18.95 6.78 -14.05
C GLN A 83 19.36 5.55 -13.24
N THR A 84 20.66 5.27 -13.16
CA THR A 84 21.19 4.15 -12.39
C THR A 84 20.86 4.26 -10.91
N ALA A 85 20.92 5.47 -10.34
CA ALA A 85 20.55 5.68 -8.94
C ALA A 85 19.07 5.39 -8.67
N LEU A 86 18.20 5.78 -9.60
CA LEU A 86 16.77 5.50 -9.49
C LEU A 86 16.47 4.00 -9.61
N GLU A 87 17.10 3.34 -10.56
CA GLU A 87 16.97 1.89 -10.74
C GLU A 87 17.45 1.14 -9.50
N GLU A 88 18.58 1.55 -8.93
CA GLU A 88 19.11 0.93 -7.73
C GLU A 88 18.18 1.13 -6.53
N TRP A 89 17.61 2.31 -6.36
CA TRP A 89 16.62 2.56 -5.30
C TRP A 89 15.42 1.63 -5.43
N GLY A 90 14.90 1.49 -6.65
CA GLY A 90 13.78 0.59 -6.94
C GLY A 90 14.11 -0.88 -6.68
N ALA A 91 15.30 -1.31 -7.11
CA ALA A 91 15.75 -2.69 -6.88
C ALA A 91 15.91 -2.98 -5.40
N GLN A 92 16.45 -2.06 -4.62
CA GLN A 92 16.59 -2.21 -3.17
C GLN A 92 15.23 -2.23 -2.47
N LEU A 93 14.27 -1.43 -2.93
CA LEU A 93 12.91 -1.45 -2.41
C LEU A 93 12.29 -2.84 -2.57
N VAL A 94 12.39 -3.41 -3.76
CA VAL A 94 11.85 -4.75 -4.05
C VAL A 94 12.59 -5.81 -3.25
N GLU A 95 13.93 -5.79 -3.27
CA GLU A 95 14.76 -6.76 -2.57
C GLU A 95 14.48 -6.80 -1.07
N ASN A 96 14.37 -5.64 -0.46
CA ASN A 96 14.27 -5.52 1.00
C ASN A 96 12.82 -5.57 1.51
N HIS A 97 11.83 -5.21 0.71
CA HIS A 97 10.48 -4.95 1.20
C HIS A 97 9.35 -5.64 0.43
N ALA A 98 9.64 -6.33 -0.69
CA ALA A 98 8.56 -6.95 -1.47
C ALA A 98 7.81 -8.03 -0.68
N ILE A 99 8.54 -8.87 0.04
CA ILE A 99 7.91 -9.95 0.83
C ILE A 99 7.05 -9.35 1.94
N GLU A 100 7.55 -8.33 2.63
CA GLU A 100 6.80 -7.61 3.67
C GLU A 100 5.51 -7.03 3.09
N ALA A 101 5.58 -6.39 1.93
CA ALA A 101 4.41 -5.80 1.28
C ALA A 101 3.37 -6.87 0.91
N ILE A 102 3.82 -7.98 0.38
CA ILE A 102 2.93 -9.10 0.01
C ILE A 102 2.28 -9.69 1.26
N MET A 103 3.05 -9.95 2.31
CA MET A 103 2.53 -10.55 3.54
C MET A 103 1.53 -9.62 4.24
N ALA A 104 1.82 -8.33 4.31
CA ALA A 104 0.90 -7.34 4.88
C ALA A 104 -0.40 -7.28 4.06
N SER A 105 -0.29 -7.25 2.74
CA SER A 105 -1.44 -7.24 1.84
C SER A 105 -2.30 -8.49 2.00
N ASN A 106 -1.67 -9.66 2.08
CA ASN A 106 -2.37 -10.92 2.32
C ASN A 106 -3.14 -10.90 3.65
N SER A 107 -2.51 -10.35 4.68
CA SER A 107 -3.15 -10.23 5.99
C SER A 107 -4.38 -9.33 5.95
N ILE A 108 -4.31 -8.22 5.26
CA ILE A 108 -5.43 -7.28 5.10
C ILE A 108 -6.57 -7.91 4.30
N LEU A 109 -6.24 -8.57 3.19
CA LEU A 109 -7.23 -9.19 2.32
C LEU A 109 -7.82 -10.47 2.89
N GLY A 110 -7.09 -11.15 3.79
CA GLY A 110 -7.48 -12.47 4.29
C GLY A 110 -7.25 -13.58 3.27
N ARG A 111 -6.44 -13.34 2.25
CA ARG A 111 -6.12 -14.28 1.16
C ARG A 111 -4.88 -13.78 0.41
N PRO A 112 -4.27 -14.61 -0.45
CA PRO A 112 -3.17 -14.14 -1.27
C PRO A 112 -3.56 -12.96 -2.16
N VAL A 113 -2.69 -11.94 -2.17
CA VAL A 113 -2.88 -10.78 -3.05
C VAL A 113 -2.68 -11.20 -4.51
N CYS A 114 -3.53 -10.67 -5.39
CA CYS A 114 -3.44 -10.92 -6.81
C CYS A 114 -3.73 -9.63 -7.58
N VAL A 115 -2.70 -9.05 -8.15
CA VAL A 115 -2.81 -7.76 -8.86
C VAL A 115 -3.11 -7.91 -10.34
N ARG A 116 -3.10 -9.14 -10.84
CA ARG A 116 -3.44 -9.46 -12.23
C ARG A 116 -4.90 -9.88 -12.29
N GLY A 117 -5.64 -9.36 -13.24
CA GLY A 117 -7.06 -9.69 -13.38
C GLY A 117 -7.35 -11.16 -13.71
N ASP A 118 -6.32 -11.93 -14.06
CA ASP A 118 -6.43 -13.34 -14.40
C ASP A 118 -6.12 -14.28 -13.23
N CYS A 119 -5.93 -13.77 -12.04
CA CYS A 119 -5.71 -14.60 -10.86
C CYS A 119 -6.96 -15.42 -10.55
N ILE A 120 -6.73 -16.68 -10.18
CA ILE A 120 -7.80 -17.53 -9.68
C ILE A 120 -7.95 -17.23 -8.20
N TYR A 121 -9.07 -16.66 -7.82
CA TYR A 121 -9.45 -16.56 -6.41
C TYR A 121 -9.94 -17.95 -5.99
N GLY A 122 -9.46 -18.42 -4.87
CA GLY A 122 -9.77 -19.76 -4.41
C GLY A 122 -11.25 -20.07 -4.45
N LEU A 123 -11.60 -21.30 -4.70
CA LEU A 123 -13.00 -21.72 -4.75
C LEU A 123 -13.67 -21.42 -3.41
N GLY A 124 -14.66 -20.56 -3.44
CA GLY A 124 -15.42 -20.22 -2.27
C GLY A 124 -14.79 -19.17 -1.36
N ASP A 125 -13.76 -18.46 -1.80
CA ASP A 125 -13.13 -17.43 -0.99
C ASP A 125 -13.75 -16.05 -1.17
N ASP A 126 -14.89 -15.98 -1.76
CA ASP A 126 -15.68 -14.76 -1.85
C ASP A 126 -16.83 -14.76 -0.85
#